data_6fd1b81ea09a3a33cd787c899bd4f568
#
_entry.id   6fd1b81ea09a3a33cd787c899bd4f568
#
_cell.length_a   1.000
_cell.length_b   1.000
_cell.length_c   1.000
_cell.angle_alpha   90.00
_cell.angle_beta   90.00
_cell.angle_gamma   90.00
#
_symmetry.space_group_name_H-M   'P 1'
#
loop_
_entity.id
_entity.type
_entity.pdbx_description
1 polymer ?
#
loop_
_entity_poly.entity_id
_entity_poly.type
_entity_poly.pdbx_seq_one_letter_code
_entity_poly.pdbx_strand_id
1 'polypeptide(L)'
;VREMEAIAVGLEETLDEDMISQGPIFIEFMVKELVKRGIPVVTPAGGLGCHINAIKFLEHLPQTEYPAGALAAALFIVSGARGMERGTISEQRDENGVEPLANMELLRLALPRRVFTVSHIMFVVDRLEWLFKNRELIGGLEWSEEPNILRFFFGKLKAKGDWPEKLLEKFEQDFGDSL
;
A
#
# COMPACT_ATOMS: atom_id res chain seq x y z
N VAL A 1 32.25 10.10 0.76
CA VAL A 1 32.31 11.45 1.37
C VAL A 1 31.03 12.20 1.11
N ARG A 2 30.63 12.45 -0.14
CA ARG A 2 29.43 13.24 -0.51
C ARG A 2 28.13 12.72 0.14
N GLU A 3 27.91 11.41 0.15
CA GLU A 3 26.73 10.80 0.78
C GLU A 3 26.78 10.91 2.30
N MET A 4 27.96 10.82 2.91
CA MET A 4 28.14 11.01 4.34
C MET A 4 27.81 12.43 4.78
N GLU A 5 28.21 13.43 4.00
CA GLU A 5 27.87 14.83 4.25
C GLU A 5 26.36 15.08 4.18
N ALA A 6 25.70 14.52 3.16
CA ALA A 6 24.24 14.61 3.02
C ALA A 6 23.51 13.94 4.20
N ILE A 7 24.00 12.78 4.66
CA ILE A 7 23.45 12.09 5.85
C ILE A 7 23.68 12.93 7.11
N ALA A 8 24.84 13.53 7.28
CA ALA A 8 25.15 14.35 8.45
C ALA A 8 24.18 15.56 8.56
N VAL A 9 23.98 16.27 7.45
CA VAL A 9 23.00 17.37 7.39
C VAL A 9 21.59 16.87 7.66
N GLY A 10 21.19 15.75 7.07
CA GLY A 10 19.88 15.16 7.30
C GLY A 10 19.66 14.73 8.75
N LEU A 11 20.70 14.27 9.45
CA LEU A 11 20.62 13.93 10.87
C LEU A 11 20.46 15.18 11.74
N GLU A 12 21.17 16.27 11.43
CA GLU A 12 20.97 17.56 12.12
C GLU A 12 19.54 18.09 11.93
N GLU A 13 19.00 18.01 10.72
CA GLU A 13 17.60 18.38 10.43
C GLU A 13 16.58 17.56 11.25
N THR A 14 16.89 16.33 11.65
CA THR A 14 15.98 15.52 12.49
C THR A 14 15.87 16.01 13.94
N LEU A 15 16.69 16.98 14.36
CA LEU A 15 16.60 17.64 15.65
C LEU A 15 15.62 18.82 15.63
N ASP A 16 15.21 19.26 14.45
CA ASP A 16 14.21 20.32 14.27
C ASP A 16 12.79 19.73 14.47
N GLU A 17 12.15 20.11 15.58
CA GLU A 17 10.84 19.62 15.98
C GLU A 17 9.74 20.02 14.97
N ASP A 18 9.79 21.23 14.42
CA ASP A 18 8.82 21.69 13.42
C ASP A 18 8.92 20.86 12.14
N MET A 19 10.14 20.47 11.77
CA MET A 19 10.38 19.63 10.61
C MET A 19 9.91 18.19 10.83
N ILE A 20 10.26 17.57 11.94
CA ILE A 20 9.92 16.15 12.17
C ILE A 20 8.44 15.92 12.47
N SER A 21 7.75 16.91 13.06
CA SER A 21 6.32 16.81 13.38
C SER A 21 5.42 16.78 12.14
N GLN A 22 5.86 17.28 10.99
CA GLN A 22 5.07 17.28 9.75
C GLN A 22 4.67 15.87 9.30
N GLY A 23 5.57 14.88 9.44
CA GLY A 23 5.30 13.51 9.07
C GLY A 23 4.10 12.92 9.81
N PRO A 24 4.12 12.86 11.15
CA PRO A 24 2.98 12.41 11.96
C PRO A 24 1.68 13.15 11.67
N ILE A 25 1.72 14.47 11.49
CA ILE A 25 0.53 15.31 11.19
C ILE A 25 -0.12 14.87 9.87
N PHE A 26 0.66 14.68 8.80
CA PHE A 26 0.14 14.25 7.52
C PHE A 26 -0.42 12.82 7.55
N ILE A 27 0.25 11.92 8.28
CA ILE A 27 -0.21 10.55 8.42
C ILE A 27 -1.50 10.50 9.24
N GLU A 28 -1.57 11.24 10.35
CA GLU A 28 -2.79 11.35 11.14
C GLU A 28 -3.96 11.92 10.32
N PHE A 29 -3.70 12.94 9.51
CA PHE A 29 -4.68 13.50 8.59
C PHE A 29 -5.19 12.43 7.61
N MET A 30 -4.29 11.70 6.94
CA MET A 30 -4.65 10.62 6.01
C MET A 30 -5.47 9.53 6.71
N VAL A 31 -5.03 9.06 7.87
CA VAL A 31 -5.74 8.04 8.66
C VAL A 31 -7.14 8.52 9.05
N LYS A 32 -7.30 9.76 9.52
CA LYS A 32 -8.60 10.34 9.85
C LYS A 32 -9.54 10.39 8.64
N GLU A 33 -9.03 10.79 7.48
CA GLU A 33 -9.84 10.85 6.26
C GLU A 33 -10.27 9.46 5.77
N LEU A 34 -9.41 8.45 5.88
CA LEU A 34 -9.75 7.06 5.55
C LEU A 34 -10.76 6.46 6.54
N VAL A 35 -10.60 6.69 7.84
CA VAL A 35 -11.55 6.25 8.88
C VAL A 35 -12.93 6.86 8.66
N LYS A 36 -13.03 8.15 8.34
CA LYS A 36 -14.31 8.82 8.01
C LYS A 36 -15.05 8.14 6.84
N ARG A 37 -14.32 7.52 5.93
CA ARG A 37 -14.86 6.82 4.75
C ARG A 37 -15.11 5.32 5.02
N GLY A 38 -14.90 4.88 6.26
CA GLY A 38 -15.08 3.47 6.66
C GLY A 38 -13.97 2.53 6.16
N ILE A 39 -12.86 3.07 5.66
CA ILE A 39 -11.75 2.26 5.17
C ILE A 39 -10.95 1.70 6.35
N PRO A 40 -10.70 0.38 6.38
CA PRO A 40 -10.01 -0.26 7.50
C PRO A 40 -8.52 0.08 7.51
N VAL A 41 -8.09 0.87 8.48
CA VAL A 41 -6.70 1.27 8.69
C VAL A 41 -6.23 0.91 10.10
N VAL A 42 -4.92 0.78 10.26
CA VAL A 42 -4.31 0.59 11.59
C VAL A 42 -4.40 1.90 12.37
N THR A 43 -4.89 1.81 13.59
CA THR A 43 -5.02 2.94 14.54
C THR A 43 -4.42 2.57 15.89
N PRO A 44 -3.80 3.52 16.60
CA PRO A 44 -3.63 4.94 16.24
C PRO A 44 -2.68 5.15 15.06
N ALA A 45 -2.69 6.35 14.47
CA ALA A 45 -1.77 6.72 13.40
C ALA A 45 -0.32 6.66 13.87
N GLY A 46 0.57 6.14 13.01
CA GLY A 46 2.01 6.12 13.28
C GLY A 46 2.72 7.36 12.76
N GLY A 47 4.06 7.35 12.81
CA GLY A 47 4.91 8.49 12.42
C GLY A 47 5.45 8.45 10.99
N LEU A 48 5.42 7.31 10.29
CA LEU A 48 6.14 7.12 9.03
C LEU A 48 5.27 6.66 7.86
N GLY A 49 4.07 6.20 8.10
CA GLY A 49 3.19 5.70 7.04
C GLY A 49 1.81 5.31 7.54
N CYS A 50 0.86 5.36 6.62
CA CYS A 50 -0.48 4.84 6.82
C CYS A 50 -0.51 3.37 6.41
N HIS A 51 -1.19 2.52 7.20
CA HIS A 51 -1.30 1.09 6.95
C HIS A 51 -2.77 0.70 6.81
N ILE A 52 -3.15 0.25 5.63
CA ILE A 52 -4.50 -0.22 5.33
C ILE A 52 -4.55 -1.72 5.59
N ASN A 53 -5.57 -2.18 6.32
CA ASN A 53 -5.78 -3.61 6.57
C ASN A 53 -6.44 -4.25 5.34
N ALA A 54 -5.64 -4.95 4.54
CA ALA A 54 -6.08 -5.53 3.28
C ALA A 54 -7.04 -6.71 3.46
N ILE A 55 -6.94 -7.49 4.54
CA ILE A 55 -7.90 -8.56 4.84
C ILE A 55 -9.30 -7.98 5.05
N LYS A 56 -9.40 -6.88 5.81
CA LYS A 56 -10.69 -6.21 6.06
C LYS A 56 -11.16 -5.37 4.87
N PHE A 57 -10.25 -4.99 3.98
CA PHE A 57 -10.59 -4.26 2.77
C PHE A 57 -11.14 -5.21 1.70
N LEU A 58 -10.54 -6.40 1.53
CA LEU A 58 -10.84 -7.42 0.53
C LEU A 58 -11.30 -8.72 1.21
N GLU A 59 -12.38 -8.64 2.00
CA GLU A 59 -12.89 -9.76 2.81
C GLU A 59 -13.27 -10.99 1.97
N HIS A 60 -13.51 -10.82 0.68
CA HIS A 60 -13.82 -11.89 -0.26
C HIS A 60 -12.59 -12.67 -0.73
N LEU A 61 -11.36 -12.16 -0.51
CA LEU A 61 -10.13 -12.83 -0.91
C LEU A 61 -9.54 -13.67 0.24
N PRO A 62 -9.18 -14.94 -0.01
CA PRO A 62 -8.41 -15.71 0.96
C PRO A 62 -6.99 -15.14 1.08
N GLN A 63 -6.39 -15.25 2.26
CA GLN A 63 -5.06 -14.72 2.52
C GLN A 63 -3.98 -15.35 1.62
N THR A 64 -4.19 -16.61 1.20
CA THR A 64 -3.32 -17.33 0.24
C THR A 64 -3.31 -16.72 -1.17
N GLU A 65 -4.15 -15.75 -1.43
CA GLU A 65 -4.19 -14.98 -2.69
C GLU A 65 -3.65 -13.55 -2.53
N TYR A 66 -2.92 -13.31 -1.45
CA TYR A 66 -2.11 -12.10 -1.22
C TYR A 66 -2.91 -10.78 -1.27
N PRO A 67 -3.92 -10.59 -0.41
CA PRO A 67 -4.80 -9.42 -0.48
C PRO A 67 -4.05 -8.08 -0.34
N ALA A 68 -2.96 -8.00 0.42
CA ALA A 68 -2.15 -6.78 0.51
C ALA A 68 -1.46 -6.46 -0.82
N GLY A 69 -0.95 -7.48 -1.51
CA GLY A 69 -0.36 -7.33 -2.84
C GLY A 69 -1.41 -6.96 -3.89
N ALA A 70 -2.60 -7.61 -3.85
CA ALA A 70 -3.71 -7.31 -4.76
C ALA A 70 -4.19 -5.86 -4.59
N LEU A 71 -4.34 -5.39 -3.34
CA LEU A 71 -4.72 -4.01 -3.06
C LEU A 71 -3.64 -3.01 -3.51
N ALA A 72 -2.34 -3.36 -3.36
CA ALA A 72 -1.25 -2.53 -3.85
C ALA A 72 -1.29 -2.38 -5.38
N ALA A 73 -1.53 -3.48 -6.10
CA ALA A 73 -1.67 -3.48 -7.55
C ALA A 73 -2.91 -2.68 -8.00
N ALA A 74 -4.06 -2.89 -7.36
CA ALA A 74 -5.29 -2.17 -7.66
C ALA A 74 -5.12 -0.65 -7.47
N LEU A 75 -4.52 -0.23 -6.36
CA LEU A 75 -4.25 1.18 -6.11
C LEU A 75 -3.34 1.78 -7.18
N PHE A 76 -2.29 1.05 -7.57
CA PHE A 76 -1.38 1.52 -8.62
C PHE A 76 -2.09 1.69 -9.97
N ILE A 77 -2.95 0.75 -10.35
CA ILE A 77 -3.73 0.80 -11.60
C ILE A 77 -4.58 2.08 -11.67
N VAL A 78 -5.28 2.44 -10.60
CA VAL A 78 -6.24 3.55 -10.62
C VAL A 78 -5.67 4.91 -10.19
N SER A 79 -4.41 4.95 -9.76
CA SER A 79 -3.84 6.21 -9.21
C SER A 79 -2.38 6.46 -9.53
N GLY A 80 -1.63 5.44 -9.97
CA GLY A 80 -0.18 5.50 -10.06
C GLY A 80 0.53 5.56 -8.69
N ALA A 81 -0.20 5.55 -7.57
CA ALA A 81 0.39 5.55 -6.24
C ALA A 81 0.92 4.16 -5.87
N ARG A 82 2.20 4.10 -5.52
CA ARG A 82 2.86 2.85 -5.11
C ARG A 82 2.77 2.66 -3.60
N GLY A 83 2.02 1.66 -3.19
CA GLY A 83 2.07 1.14 -1.84
C GLY A 83 3.06 -0.04 -1.71
N MET A 84 3.48 -0.31 -0.50
CA MET A 84 4.29 -1.49 -0.17
C MET A 84 3.40 -2.52 0.52
N GLU A 85 3.38 -3.71 -0.03
CA GLU A 85 2.80 -4.88 0.63
C GLU A 85 3.61 -5.24 1.87
N ARG A 86 2.92 -5.57 2.97
CA ARG A 86 3.47 -6.05 4.24
C ARG A 86 2.59 -7.16 4.78
N GLY A 87 2.82 -8.37 4.29
CA GLY A 87 2.02 -9.54 4.61
C GLY A 87 2.72 -10.83 4.21
N THR A 88 1.95 -11.81 3.78
CA THR A 88 2.42 -13.16 3.46
C THR A 88 3.51 -13.18 2.38
N ILE A 89 3.48 -12.26 1.40
CA ILE A 89 4.54 -12.15 0.38
C ILE A 89 5.90 -11.86 1.03
N SER A 90 5.93 -11.11 2.13
CA SER A 90 7.16 -10.75 2.86
C SER A 90 7.76 -11.91 3.67
N GLU A 91 6.97 -12.94 3.96
CA GLU A 91 7.43 -14.11 4.70
C GLU A 91 8.21 -15.06 3.78
N GLN A 92 9.19 -15.77 4.33
CA GLN A 92 9.88 -16.82 3.60
C GLN A 92 9.20 -18.17 3.84
N ARG A 93 9.25 -19.07 2.86
CA ARG A 93 8.83 -20.45 3.09
C ARG A 93 9.72 -21.09 4.14
N ASP A 94 9.15 -22.00 4.92
CA ASP A 94 9.90 -22.80 5.88
C ASP A 94 10.81 -23.83 5.17
N GLU A 95 11.59 -24.59 5.94
CA GLU A 95 12.49 -25.65 5.44
C GLU A 95 11.74 -26.77 4.69
N ASN A 96 10.44 -26.93 4.89
CA ASN A 96 9.59 -27.91 4.20
C ASN A 96 8.90 -27.33 2.96
N GLY A 97 9.15 -26.06 2.64
CA GLY A 97 8.54 -25.35 1.54
C GLY A 97 7.11 -24.86 1.83
N VAL A 98 6.67 -24.93 3.09
CA VAL A 98 5.34 -24.44 3.48
C VAL A 98 5.36 -22.92 3.62
N GLU A 99 4.35 -22.26 3.06
CA GLU A 99 4.18 -20.82 3.18
C GLU A 99 3.53 -20.47 4.52
N PRO A 100 4.24 -19.75 5.42
CA PRO A 100 3.62 -19.23 6.62
C PRO A 100 2.74 -18.04 6.25
N LEU A 101 1.50 -18.04 6.70
CA LEU A 101 0.63 -16.89 6.57
C LEU A 101 1.04 -15.82 7.58
N ALA A 102 1.18 -14.58 7.15
CA ALA A 102 1.47 -13.46 8.02
C ALA A 102 0.31 -13.20 8.99
N ASN A 103 0.61 -12.67 10.17
CA ASN A 103 -0.43 -12.30 11.14
C ASN A 103 -1.33 -11.15 10.65
N MET A 104 -0.83 -10.35 9.72
CA MET A 104 -1.54 -9.20 9.12
C MET A 104 -1.16 -9.05 7.65
N GLU A 105 -2.13 -8.65 6.85
CA GLU A 105 -1.95 -8.23 5.47
C GLU A 105 -2.16 -6.72 5.40
N LEU A 106 -1.10 -5.97 5.21
CA LEU A 106 -1.13 -4.51 5.25
C LEU A 106 -0.62 -3.92 3.95
N LEU A 107 -1.36 -2.95 3.42
CA LEU A 107 -0.84 -2.03 2.42
C LEU A 107 -0.25 -0.82 3.13
N ARG A 108 1.06 -0.64 3.07
CA ARG A 108 1.77 0.49 3.63
C ARG A 108 1.91 1.61 2.61
N LEU A 109 1.42 2.80 2.96
CA LEU A 109 1.63 4.03 2.23
C LEU A 109 2.62 4.89 3.01
N ALA A 110 3.84 5.00 2.51
CA ALA A 110 4.87 5.84 3.11
C ALA A 110 4.69 7.28 2.65
N LEU A 111 4.77 8.22 3.59
CA LEU A 111 4.70 9.65 3.35
C LEU A 111 6.04 10.30 3.72
N PRO A 112 7.02 10.33 2.79
CA PRO A 112 8.27 11.03 3.03
C PRO A 112 8.01 12.53 3.21
N ARG A 113 8.70 13.11 4.18
CA ARG A 113 8.60 14.54 4.49
C ARG A 113 8.97 15.40 3.29
N ARG A 114 8.32 16.54 3.13
CA ARG A 114 8.58 17.57 2.10
C ARG A 114 8.39 17.08 0.64
N VAL A 115 7.75 15.93 0.44
CA VAL A 115 7.52 15.38 -0.91
C VAL A 115 6.08 15.56 -1.33
N PHE A 116 5.14 15.26 -0.41
CA PHE A 116 3.71 15.28 -0.74
C PHE A 116 2.98 16.44 -0.05
N THR A 117 2.02 17.00 -0.79
CA THR A 117 1.08 17.98 -0.28
C THR A 117 -0.22 17.31 0.18
N VAL A 118 -1.07 18.06 0.86
CA VAL A 118 -2.43 17.61 1.22
C VAL A 118 -3.23 17.19 -0.02
N SER A 119 -3.05 17.86 -1.17
CA SER A 119 -3.75 17.49 -2.42
C SER A 119 -3.35 16.10 -2.91
N HIS A 120 -2.07 15.74 -2.83
CA HIS A 120 -1.62 14.38 -3.17
C HIS A 120 -2.22 13.33 -2.24
N ILE A 121 -2.28 13.63 -0.93
CA ILE A 121 -2.88 12.74 0.05
C ILE A 121 -4.37 12.54 -0.22
N MET A 122 -5.11 13.63 -0.47
CA MET A 122 -6.53 13.56 -0.77
C MET A 122 -6.81 12.81 -2.08
N PHE A 123 -5.98 13.01 -3.10
CA PHE A 123 -6.06 12.21 -4.33
C PHE A 123 -6.00 10.70 -4.05
N VAL A 124 -5.02 10.26 -3.24
CA VAL A 124 -4.89 8.84 -2.88
C VAL A 124 -6.06 8.36 -2.02
N VAL A 125 -6.52 9.19 -1.08
CA VAL A 125 -7.70 8.89 -0.23
C VAL A 125 -8.95 8.69 -1.09
N ASP A 126 -9.19 9.55 -2.07
CA ASP A 126 -10.37 9.47 -2.95
C ASP A 126 -10.29 8.21 -3.86
N ARG A 127 -9.10 7.84 -4.35
CA ARG A 127 -8.89 6.60 -5.10
C ARG A 127 -9.12 5.35 -4.23
N LEU A 128 -8.66 5.37 -2.97
CA LEU A 128 -8.93 4.29 -2.02
C LEU A 128 -10.41 4.18 -1.67
N GLU A 129 -11.12 5.30 -1.56
CA GLU A 129 -12.57 5.29 -1.36
C GLU A 129 -13.30 4.66 -2.55
N TRP A 130 -12.90 5.02 -3.77
CA TRP A 130 -13.47 4.41 -4.97
C TRP A 130 -13.18 2.92 -5.04
N LEU A 131 -11.94 2.49 -4.77
CA LEU A 131 -11.57 1.08 -4.69
C LEU A 131 -12.38 0.33 -3.62
N PHE A 132 -12.59 0.93 -2.46
CA PHE A 132 -13.36 0.30 -1.39
C PHE A 132 -14.82 0.07 -1.77
N LYS A 133 -15.42 1.01 -2.53
CA LYS A 133 -16.78 0.88 -3.08
C LYS A 133 -16.87 -0.19 -4.18
N ASN A 134 -15.78 -0.43 -4.90
CA ASN A 134 -15.68 -1.36 -6.03
C ASN A 134 -14.78 -2.57 -5.70
N ARG A 135 -14.54 -2.87 -4.43
CA ARG A 135 -13.56 -3.86 -3.99
C ARG A 135 -13.80 -5.27 -4.51
N GLU A 136 -15.05 -5.62 -4.79
CA GLU A 136 -15.41 -6.93 -5.33
C GLU A 136 -14.84 -7.18 -6.75
N LEU A 137 -14.40 -6.14 -7.45
CA LEU A 137 -13.71 -6.26 -8.72
C LEU A 137 -12.24 -6.67 -8.58
N ILE A 138 -11.65 -6.52 -7.37
CA ILE A 138 -10.26 -6.82 -7.13
C ILE A 138 -10.13 -8.33 -6.84
N GLY A 139 -9.41 -9.04 -7.69
CA GLY A 139 -9.10 -10.45 -7.51
C GLY A 139 -7.75 -10.68 -6.84
N GLY A 140 -7.42 -11.94 -6.60
CA GLY A 140 -6.18 -12.35 -5.96
C GLY A 140 -4.98 -12.34 -6.91
N LEU A 141 -3.82 -12.68 -6.33
CA LEU A 141 -2.56 -12.86 -7.03
C LEU A 141 -2.06 -14.29 -6.87
N GLU A 142 -1.16 -14.69 -7.75
CA GLU A 142 -0.39 -15.94 -7.64
C GLU A 142 1.05 -15.72 -8.11
N TRP A 143 1.97 -16.55 -7.62
CA TRP A 143 3.36 -16.52 -8.06
C TRP A 143 3.48 -16.97 -9.52
N SER A 144 4.14 -16.17 -10.34
CA SER A 144 4.62 -16.58 -11.67
C SER A 144 6.09 -17.01 -11.63
N GLU A 145 6.88 -16.36 -10.77
CA GLU A 145 8.27 -16.72 -10.48
C GLU A 145 8.50 -16.55 -8.97
N GLU A 146 8.86 -17.62 -8.27
CA GLU A 146 9.14 -17.58 -6.84
C GLU A 146 10.57 -18.07 -6.56
N PRO A 147 11.50 -17.14 -6.28
CA PRO A 147 12.87 -17.53 -5.91
C PRO A 147 12.91 -18.07 -4.48
N ASN A 148 13.85 -19.00 -4.23
CA ASN A 148 14.02 -19.63 -2.91
C ASN A 148 14.50 -18.65 -1.82
N ILE A 149 15.12 -17.53 -2.21
CA ILE A 149 15.68 -16.54 -1.30
C ILE A 149 15.19 -15.16 -1.71
N LEU A 150 14.81 -14.34 -0.72
CA LEU A 150 14.39 -12.95 -0.92
C LEU A 150 13.22 -12.80 -1.92
N ARG A 151 12.24 -13.73 -1.85
CA ARG A 151 11.11 -13.76 -2.77
C ARG A 151 10.34 -12.45 -2.83
N PHE A 152 10.25 -11.70 -1.72
CA PHE A 152 9.64 -10.38 -1.68
C PHE A 152 10.28 -9.38 -2.65
N PHE A 153 11.60 -9.47 -2.88
CA PHE A 153 12.35 -8.53 -3.72
C PHE A 153 12.47 -8.98 -5.17
N PHE A 154 12.58 -10.29 -5.40
CA PHE A 154 12.92 -10.86 -6.71
C PHE A 154 11.80 -11.69 -7.32
N GLY A 155 10.78 -12.03 -6.54
CA GLY A 155 9.63 -12.78 -7.02
C GLY A 155 8.74 -11.95 -7.93
N LYS A 156 8.01 -12.65 -8.80
CA LYS A 156 7.02 -12.04 -9.67
C LYS A 156 5.66 -12.65 -9.40
N LEU A 157 4.68 -11.79 -9.23
CA LEU A 157 3.28 -12.14 -9.08
C LEU A 157 2.52 -11.77 -10.35
N LYS A 158 1.44 -12.48 -10.60
CA LYS A 158 0.47 -12.15 -11.66
C LYS A 158 -0.95 -12.20 -11.09
N ALA A 159 -1.85 -11.51 -11.73
CA ALA A 159 -3.26 -11.55 -11.38
C ALA A 159 -3.86 -12.94 -11.62
N LYS A 160 -4.74 -13.38 -10.75
CA LYS A 160 -5.62 -14.53 -10.96
C LYS A 160 -6.84 -14.05 -11.74
N GLY A 161 -6.89 -14.40 -13.03
CA GLY A 161 -7.95 -13.94 -13.92
C GLY A 161 -7.69 -12.56 -14.50
N ASP A 162 -8.75 -11.92 -14.96
CA ASP A 162 -8.78 -10.68 -15.74
C ASP A 162 -9.28 -9.47 -14.93
N TRP A 163 -9.10 -9.54 -13.61
CA TRP A 163 -9.59 -8.47 -12.73
C TRP A 163 -8.90 -7.10 -12.96
N PRO A 164 -7.60 -7.01 -13.35
CA PRO A 164 -6.98 -5.72 -13.60
C PRO A 164 -7.65 -4.97 -14.76
N GLU A 165 -7.95 -5.68 -15.85
CA GLU A 165 -8.63 -5.15 -17.01
C GLU A 165 -10.05 -4.68 -16.67
N LYS A 166 -10.82 -5.50 -15.95
CA LYS A 166 -12.17 -5.16 -15.49
C LYS A 166 -12.19 -3.96 -14.55
N LEU A 167 -11.20 -3.87 -13.67
CA LEU A 167 -11.05 -2.73 -12.76
C LEU A 167 -10.76 -1.46 -13.53
N LEU A 168 -9.88 -1.51 -14.54
CA LEU A 168 -9.54 -0.38 -15.39
C LEU A 168 -10.76 0.06 -16.23
N GLU A 169 -11.46 -0.87 -16.87
CA GLU A 169 -12.69 -0.58 -17.61
C GLU A 169 -13.74 0.13 -16.74
N LYS A 170 -13.94 -0.35 -15.50
CA LYS A 170 -14.87 0.29 -14.58
C LYS A 170 -14.41 1.68 -14.17
N PHE A 171 -13.10 1.85 -13.97
CA PHE A 171 -12.52 3.14 -13.63
C PHE A 171 -12.70 4.16 -14.76
N GLU A 172 -12.43 3.76 -16.00
CA GLU A 172 -12.65 4.58 -17.19
C GLU A 172 -14.13 4.94 -17.40
N GLN A 173 -15.04 4.01 -17.11
CA GLN A 173 -16.50 4.29 -17.15
C GLN A 173 -16.93 5.37 -16.14
N ASP A 174 -16.33 5.38 -14.94
CA ASP A 174 -16.71 6.28 -13.87
C ASP A 174 -16.05 7.66 -14.00
N PHE A 175 -14.83 7.74 -14.53
CA PHE A 175 -14.04 8.98 -14.60
C PHE A 175 -13.75 9.46 -16.01
N GLY A 176 -13.96 8.63 -17.04
CA GLY A 176 -13.68 8.98 -18.43
C GLY A 176 -12.18 9.31 -18.65
N ASP A 177 -11.94 10.28 -19.53
CA ASP A 177 -10.58 10.74 -19.86
C ASP A 177 -9.94 11.66 -18.79
N SER A 178 -10.50 11.72 -17.59
CA SER A 178 -10.00 12.55 -16.48
C SER A 178 -8.89 11.88 -15.66
N LEU A 179 -8.12 11.03 -16.31
CA LEU A 179 -6.91 10.38 -15.76
C LEU A 179 -5.71 11.30 -15.81
#